data_9d60bdccc5134c9bb1aa880aca801287
#
_entry.id   9d60bdccc5134c9bb1aa880aca801287
#
_cell.length_a   1.000
_cell.length_b   1.000
_cell.length_c   1.000
_cell.angle_alpha   90.00
_cell.angle_beta   90.00
_cell.angle_gamma   90.00
#
_symmetry.space_group_name_H-M   'P 1'
#
loop_
_entity.id
_entity.type
_entity.pdbx_description
1 polymer ?
#
loop_
_entity_poly.entity_id
_entity_poly.type
_entity_poly.pdbx_seq_one_letter_code
_entity_poly.pdbx_strand_id
1 'polypeptide(L)'
;LLPLRILAALGLAVSVYLSILHYQAGSSGVIDSPLCTISATLNCNAVLGSTYARLFKLPIATWAALTYAVLLGVSFMGNMRVLTMLCYWAFAFTVYMAGISFLSIKSACLFCMTLYAINTGLFVCAIMIARTSAGFQAQQLVYALATCAVLVGGVAWWQTRTPAIASLSSGPNAPE
;
A
#
# COMPACT_ATOMS: atom_id res chain seq x y z
N LEU A 1 -11.74 -16.67 10.05
CA LEU A 1 -11.00 -16.61 8.76
C LEU A 1 -11.82 -16.00 7.61
N LEU A 2 -13.15 -16.20 7.59
CA LEU A 2 -13.99 -15.69 6.51
C LEU A 2 -13.86 -14.16 6.30
N PRO A 3 -13.97 -13.30 7.36
CA PRO A 3 -13.83 -11.85 7.16
C PRO A 3 -12.45 -11.44 6.64
N LEU A 4 -11.39 -12.13 7.08
CA LEU A 4 -10.04 -11.88 6.57
C LEU A 4 -9.91 -12.20 5.07
N ARG A 5 -10.50 -13.31 4.61
CA ARG A 5 -10.50 -13.68 3.19
C ARG A 5 -11.29 -12.69 2.34
N ILE A 6 -12.43 -12.23 2.83
CA ILE A 6 -13.23 -11.21 2.14
C ILE A 6 -12.45 -9.91 2.01
N LEU A 7 -11.82 -9.42 3.11
CA LEU A 7 -11.01 -8.21 3.08
C LEU A 7 -9.80 -8.35 2.15
N ALA A 8 -9.12 -9.50 2.16
CA ALA A 8 -7.99 -9.75 1.28
C ALA A 8 -8.42 -9.80 -0.20
N ALA A 9 -9.58 -10.38 -0.52
CA ALA A 9 -10.13 -10.41 -1.87
C ALA A 9 -10.52 -9.00 -2.35
N LEU A 10 -11.15 -8.20 -1.49
CA LEU A 10 -11.46 -6.79 -1.80
C LEU A 10 -10.19 -5.97 -2.01
N GLY A 11 -9.18 -6.14 -1.15
CA GLY A 11 -7.88 -5.49 -1.30
C GLY A 11 -7.19 -5.86 -2.61
N LEU A 12 -7.26 -7.13 -3.01
CA LEU A 12 -6.73 -7.60 -4.29
C LEU A 12 -7.45 -6.92 -5.47
N ALA A 13 -8.78 -6.89 -5.46
CA ALA A 13 -9.56 -6.27 -6.53
C ALA A 13 -9.23 -4.78 -6.69
N VAL A 14 -9.20 -4.02 -5.58
CA VAL A 14 -8.85 -2.60 -5.58
C VAL A 14 -7.41 -2.38 -6.06
N SER A 15 -6.46 -3.19 -5.62
CA SER A 15 -5.05 -3.06 -6.00
C SER A 15 -4.81 -3.38 -7.47
N VAL A 16 -5.50 -4.40 -8.02
CA VAL A 16 -5.45 -4.72 -9.45
C VAL A 16 -6.03 -3.58 -10.27
N TYR A 17 -7.19 -3.05 -9.86
CA TYR A 17 -7.81 -1.90 -10.51
C TYR A 17 -6.87 -0.67 -10.54
N LEU A 18 -6.24 -0.34 -9.40
CA LEU A 18 -5.24 0.74 -9.31
C LEU A 18 -4.02 0.49 -10.20
N SER A 19 -3.56 -0.76 -10.30
CA SER A 19 -2.46 -1.12 -11.18
C SER A 19 -2.82 -0.88 -12.64
N ILE A 20 -4.01 -1.28 -13.07
CA ILE A 20 -4.51 -1.03 -14.44
C ILE A 20 -4.58 0.47 -14.71
N LEU A 21 -5.16 1.26 -13.81
CA LEU A 21 -5.23 2.73 -13.95
C LEU A 21 -3.83 3.34 -14.08
N HIS A 22 -2.87 2.87 -13.29
CA HIS A 22 -1.49 3.39 -13.35
C HIS A 22 -0.83 3.08 -14.69
N TYR A 23 -1.03 1.88 -15.26
CA TYR A 23 -0.50 1.52 -16.57
C TYR A 23 -1.19 2.29 -17.71
N GLN A 24 -2.49 2.55 -17.61
CA GLN A 24 -3.22 3.38 -18.56
C GLN A 24 -2.74 4.85 -18.52
N ALA A 25 -2.54 5.39 -17.33
CA ALA A 25 -1.99 6.74 -17.15
C ALA A 25 -0.56 6.89 -17.71
N GLY A 26 0.23 5.83 -17.70
CA GLY A 26 1.58 5.82 -18.26
C GLY A 26 1.65 6.14 -19.75
N SER A 27 0.55 5.93 -20.50
CA SER A 27 0.44 6.24 -21.93
C SER A 27 -0.14 7.64 -22.21
N SER A 28 -0.93 8.22 -21.31
CA SER A 28 -1.60 9.52 -21.49
C SER A 28 -1.18 10.59 -20.44
N GLY A 29 -0.44 10.21 -19.42
CA GLY A 29 0.04 11.13 -18.37
C GLY A 29 -1.04 11.58 -17.37
N VAL A 30 -2.30 11.33 -17.64
CA VAL A 30 -3.45 11.72 -16.79
C VAL A 30 -4.36 10.54 -16.58
N ILE A 31 -4.73 10.30 -15.33
CA ILE A 31 -5.74 9.28 -14.98
C ILE A 31 -7.12 9.91 -15.16
N ASP A 32 -7.78 9.57 -16.23
CA ASP A 32 -9.12 10.06 -16.57
C ASP A 32 -10.18 9.22 -15.85
N SER A 33 -10.25 9.36 -14.53
CA SER A 33 -11.27 8.70 -13.72
C SER A 33 -12.02 9.77 -12.91
N PRO A 34 -13.35 9.85 -13.02
CA PRO A 34 -14.16 10.84 -12.31
C PRO A 34 -14.07 10.72 -10.78
N LEU A 35 -13.63 9.57 -10.28
CA LEU A 35 -13.40 9.32 -8.85
C LEU A 35 -12.00 9.73 -8.38
N CYS A 36 -11.11 10.09 -9.30
CA CYS A 36 -9.71 10.41 -8.96
C CYS A 36 -9.45 11.89 -8.68
N THR A 37 -10.38 12.78 -9.03
CA THR A 37 -10.19 14.24 -8.87
C THR A 37 -11.47 14.86 -8.34
N ILE A 38 -11.73 14.68 -7.04
CA ILE A 38 -12.95 15.19 -6.40
C ILE A 38 -12.69 16.59 -5.79
N SER A 39 -11.47 16.86 -5.32
CA SER A 39 -11.07 18.15 -4.75
C SER A 39 -9.56 18.35 -4.83
N ALA A 40 -9.08 19.54 -4.50
CA ALA A 40 -7.65 19.86 -4.46
C ALA A 40 -6.87 18.96 -3.46
N THR A 41 -7.52 18.49 -2.41
CA THR A 41 -6.94 17.60 -1.39
C THR A 41 -7.15 16.12 -1.68
N LEU A 42 -8.17 15.75 -2.49
CA LEU A 42 -8.44 14.40 -2.94
C LEU A 42 -8.08 14.28 -4.43
N ASN A 43 -6.79 14.04 -4.69
CA ASN A 43 -6.25 13.97 -6.03
C ASN A 43 -5.37 12.72 -6.21
N CYS A 44 -5.94 11.70 -6.84
CA CYS A 44 -5.20 10.46 -7.13
C CYS A 44 -4.04 10.69 -8.10
N ASN A 45 -4.17 11.63 -9.04
CA ASN A 45 -3.10 11.93 -10.00
C ASN A 45 -1.83 12.42 -9.29
N ALA A 46 -1.97 13.28 -8.26
CA ALA A 46 -0.85 13.75 -7.47
C ALA A 46 -0.15 12.61 -6.71
N VAL A 47 -0.92 11.66 -6.18
CA VAL A 47 -0.38 10.51 -5.42
C VAL A 47 0.23 9.48 -6.34
N LEU A 48 -0.49 9.06 -7.39
CA LEU A 48 -0.06 8.01 -8.32
C LEU A 48 1.05 8.48 -9.28
N GLY A 49 1.12 9.78 -9.57
CA GLY A 49 2.19 10.41 -10.35
C GLY A 49 3.45 10.71 -9.54
N SER A 50 3.40 10.61 -8.20
CA SER A 50 4.55 10.90 -7.35
C SER A 50 5.68 9.88 -7.55
N THR A 51 6.93 10.30 -7.27
CA THR A 51 8.09 9.41 -7.26
C THR A 51 7.95 8.28 -6.24
N TYR A 52 7.19 8.51 -5.17
CA TYR A 52 6.87 7.52 -4.14
C TYR A 52 5.90 6.44 -4.59
N ALA A 53 5.14 6.66 -5.68
CA ALA A 53 4.20 5.67 -6.21
C ALA A 53 4.88 4.50 -6.96
N ARG A 54 6.19 4.57 -7.15
CA ARG A 54 6.97 3.53 -7.85
C ARG A 54 8.06 2.96 -6.95
N LEU A 55 8.10 1.63 -6.86
CA LEU A 55 9.14 0.89 -6.15
C LEU A 55 9.76 -0.11 -7.13
N PHE A 56 11.07 -0.07 -7.32
CA PHE A 56 11.80 -0.90 -8.32
C PHE A 56 11.22 -0.79 -9.74
N LYS A 57 10.84 0.43 -10.17
CA LYS A 57 10.22 0.73 -11.48
C LYS A 57 8.80 0.16 -11.66
N LEU A 58 8.25 -0.54 -10.67
CA LEU A 58 6.89 -1.04 -10.67
C LEU A 58 6.00 -0.15 -9.78
N PRO A 59 4.72 0.04 -10.14
CA PRO A 59 3.78 0.78 -9.29
C PRO A 59 3.56 0.04 -7.97
N ILE A 60 3.48 0.78 -6.87
CA ILE A 60 3.21 0.22 -5.53
C ILE A 60 1.90 -0.58 -5.49
N ALA A 61 0.91 -0.19 -6.29
CA ALA A 61 -0.34 -0.92 -6.43
C ALA A 61 -0.13 -2.38 -6.88
N THR A 62 0.86 -2.64 -7.75
CA THR A 62 1.20 -4.01 -8.19
C THR A 62 1.80 -4.83 -7.04
N TRP A 63 2.64 -4.22 -6.20
CA TRP A 63 3.16 -4.87 -5.00
C TRP A 63 2.06 -5.16 -3.98
N ALA A 64 1.10 -4.24 -3.84
CA ALA A 64 -0.07 -4.45 -3.00
C ALA A 64 -0.92 -5.62 -3.52
N ALA A 65 -1.17 -5.70 -4.82
CA ALA A 65 -1.90 -6.82 -5.42
C ALA A 65 -1.21 -8.16 -5.16
N LEU A 66 0.11 -8.23 -5.32
CA LEU A 66 0.90 -9.41 -4.99
C LEU A 66 0.78 -9.81 -3.52
N THR A 67 0.86 -8.83 -2.61
CA THR A 67 0.71 -9.07 -1.17
C THR A 67 -0.67 -9.64 -0.83
N TYR A 68 -1.75 -9.08 -1.40
CA TYR A 68 -3.10 -9.62 -1.16
C TYR A 68 -3.30 -11.01 -1.78
N ALA A 69 -2.70 -11.30 -2.94
CA ALA A 69 -2.73 -12.63 -3.54
C ALA A 69 -2.03 -13.66 -2.63
N VAL A 70 -0.87 -13.30 -2.08
CA VAL A 70 -0.15 -14.14 -1.11
C VAL A 70 -0.94 -14.33 0.17
N LEU A 71 -1.55 -13.26 0.72
CA LEU A 71 -2.44 -13.33 1.91
C LEU A 71 -3.61 -14.30 1.69
N LEU A 72 -4.25 -14.23 0.52
CA LEU A 72 -5.30 -15.16 0.15
C LEU A 72 -4.78 -16.60 0.09
N GLY A 73 -3.68 -16.84 -0.63
CA GLY A 73 -3.08 -18.17 -0.75
C GLY A 73 -2.73 -18.77 0.62
N VAL A 74 -2.04 -18.02 1.47
CA VAL A 74 -1.68 -18.46 2.84
C VAL A 74 -2.92 -18.69 3.70
N SER A 75 -3.99 -17.92 3.51
CA SER A 75 -5.24 -18.11 4.25
C SER A 75 -5.93 -19.44 3.94
N PHE A 76 -5.72 -20.02 2.74
CA PHE A 76 -6.20 -21.35 2.38
C PHE A 76 -5.29 -22.45 2.91
N MET A 77 -3.98 -22.20 3.02
CA MET A 77 -3.03 -23.15 3.57
C MET A 77 -3.17 -23.34 5.09
N GLY A 78 -3.91 -22.46 5.77
CA GLY A 78 -4.19 -22.56 7.21
C GLY A 78 -3.00 -22.21 8.11
N ASN A 79 -1.91 -21.68 7.58
CA ASN A 79 -0.74 -21.28 8.38
C ASN A 79 -0.98 -19.92 9.05
N MET A 80 -1.60 -19.96 10.25
CA MET A 80 -1.98 -18.76 10.98
C MET A 80 -0.80 -17.88 11.37
N ARG A 81 0.38 -18.47 11.62
CA ARG A 81 1.58 -17.71 12.01
C ARG A 81 2.07 -16.83 10.85
N VAL A 82 2.19 -17.39 9.66
CA VAL A 82 2.61 -16.64 8.47
C VAL A 82 1.54 -15.61 8.09
N LEU A 83 0.27 -15.98 8.18
CA LEU A 83 -0.84 -15.10 7.87
C LEU A 83 -0.85 -13.84 8.76
N THR A 84 -0.71 -14.01 10.07
CA THR A 84 -0.65 -12.87 11.01
C THR A 84 0.57 -11.98 10.78
N MET A 85 1.74 -12.56 10.50
CA MET A 85 2.94 -11.79 10.16
C MET A 85 2.75 -10.95 8.90
N LEU A 86 2.16 -11.52 7.85
CA LEU A 86 1.89 -10.79 6.61
C LEU A 86 0.90 -9.64 6.82
N CYS A 87 -0.12 -9.83 7.67
CA CYS A 87 -1.05 -8.75 8.03
C CYS A 87 -0.35 -7.61 8.78
N TYR A 88 0.58 -7.93 9.69
CA TYR A 88 1.37 -6.90 10.38
C TYR A 88 2.26 -6.13 9.42
N TRP A 89 2.91 -6.80 8.47
CA TRP A 89 3.73 -6.15 7.46
C TRP A 89 2.90 -5.24 6.55
N ALA A 90 1.75 -5.73 6.09
CA ALA A 90 0.84 -4.92 5.27
C ALA A 90 0.37 -3.67 6.01
N PHE A 91 0.08 -3.79 7.31
CA PHE A 91 -0.33 -2.64 8.14
C PHE A 91 0.82 -1.65 8.36
N ALA A 92 2.02 -2.12 8.68
CA ALA A 92 3.18 -1.24 8.86
C ALA A 92 3.53 -0.47 7.58
N PHE A 93 3.46 -1.14 6.43
CA PHE A 93 3.64 -0.48 5.14
C PHE A 93 2.54 0.54 4.85
N THR A 94 1.30 0.25 5.27
CA THR A 94 0.18 1.20 5.19
C THR A 94 0.44 2.46 5.99
N VAL A 95 0.91 2.34 7.23
CA VAL A 95 1.26 3.49 8.09
C VAL A 95 2.35 4.34 7.44
N TYR A 96 3.38 3.70 6.88
CA TYR A 96 4.44 4.38 6.15
C TYR A 96 3.90 5.17 4.94
N MET A 97 3.08 4.53 4.10
CA MET A 97 2.49 5.17 2.92
C MET A 97 1.50 6.28 3.28
N ALA A 98 0.70 6.09 4.32
CA ALA A 98 -0.16 7.14 4.85
C ALA A 98 0.66 8.35 5.33
N GLY A 99 1.76 8.12 6.05
CA GLY A 99 2.69 9.16 6.46
C GLY A 99 3.22 9.97 5.27
N ILE A 100 3.71 9.32 4.22
CA ILE A 100 4.17 10.01 3.00
C ILE A 100 3.04 10.80 2.34
N SER A 101 1.85 10.19 2.21
CA SER A 101 0.71 10.82 1.55
C SER A 101 0.29 12.12 2.26
N PHE A 102 0.20 12.09 3.60
CA PHE A 102 -0.25 13.24 4.37
C PHE A 102 0.86 14.27 4.63
N LEU A 103 2.10 13.84 4.89
CA LEU A 103 3.19 14.73 5.28
C LEU A 103 3.96 15.30 4.09
N SER A 104 4.21 14.47 3.06
CA SER A 104 5.05 14.85 1.93
C SER A 104 4.22 15.30 0.72
N ILE A 105 3.19 14.54 0.33
CA ILE A 105 2.40 14.83 -0.87
C ILE A 105 1.27 15.83 -0.57
N LYS A 106 0.79 15.86 0.69
CA LYS A 106 -0.35 16.67 1.16
C LYS A 106 -1.62 16.47 0.33
N SER A 107 -1.73 15.31 -0.28
CA SER A 107 -2.89 14.88 -1.07
C SER A 107 -3.25 13.45 -0.71
N ALA A 108 -4.54 13.17 -0.67
CA ALA A 108 -5.05 11.83 -0.41
C ALA A 108 -5.66 11.25 -1.68
N CYS A 109 -5.49 9.95 -1.89
CA CYS A 109 -6.16 9.19 -2.94
C CYS A 109 -7.27 8.35 -2.31
N LEU A 110 -8.50 8.46 -2.85
CA LEU A 110 -9.65 7.74 -2.32
C LEU A 110 -9.41 6.22 -2.28
N PHE A 111 -8.84 5.67 -3.35
CA PHE A 111 -8.51 4.23 -3.41
C PHE A 111 -7.41 3.84 -2.41
N CYS A 112 -6.42 4.72 -2.18
CA CYS A 112 -5.40 4.48 -1.16
C CYS A 112 -6.04 4.46 0.24
N MET A 113 -6.97 5.38 0.52
CA MET A 113 -7.72 5.40 1.78
C MET A 113 -8.54 4.12 1.99
N THR A 114 -9.15 3.60 0.92
CA THR A 114 -9.85 2.31 0.95
C THR A 114 -8.90 1.16 1.29
N LEU A 115 -7.71 1.12 0.69
CA LEU A 115 -6.69 0.11 1.02
C LEU A 115 -6.18 0.25 2.46
N TYR A 116 -6.05 1.47 2.98
CA TYR A 116 -5.67 1.70 4.38
C TYR A 116 -6.73 1.16 5.34
N ALA A 117 -8.01 1.36 5.04
CA ALA A 117 -9.12 0.80 5.81
C ALA A 117 -9.12 -0.73 5.77
N ILE A 118 -8.92 -1.34 4.59
CA ILE A 118 -8.84 -2.79 4.42
C ILE A 118 -7.67 -3.37 5.22
N ASN A 119 -6.48 -2.77 5.14
CA ASN A 119 -5.31 -3.24 5.89
C ASN A 119 -5.47 -3.08 7.39
N THR A 120 -6.14 -2.03 7.86
CA THR A 120 -6.50 -1.88 9.27
C THR A 120 -7.46 -2.99 9.71
N GLY A 121 -8.46 -3.31 8.89
CA GLY A 121 -9.37 -4.43 9.15
C GLY A 121 -8.64 -5.78 9.20
N LEU A 122 -7.73 -6.04 8.27
CA LEU A 122 -6.88 -7.24 8.27
C LEU A 122 -6.00 -7.33 9.52
N PHE A 123 -5.44 -6.22 9.95
CA PHE A 123 -4.63 -6.14 11.17
C PHE A 123 -5.45 -6.46 12.42
N VAL A 124 -6.67 -5.90 12.54
CA VAL A 124 -7.59 -6.21 13.64
C VAL A 124 -7.97 -7.69 13.63
N CYS A 125 -8.32 -8.24 12.47
CA CYS A 125 -8.60 -9.68 12.33
C CYS A 125 -7.40 -10.54 12.75
N ALA A 126 -6.19 -10.14 12.36
CA ALA A 126 -4.95 -10.83 12.73
C ALA A 126 -4.73 -10.83 14.24
N ILE A 127 -4.95 -9.70 14.92
CA ILE A 127 -4.87 -9.61 16.38
C ILE A 127 -5.89 -10.54 17.04
N MET A 128 -7.13 -10.56 16.56
CA MET A 128 -8.18 -11.43 17.11
C MET A 128 -7.81 -12.91 16.97
N ILE A 129 -7.31 -13.32 15.80
CA ILE A 129 -6.84 -14.69 15.56
C ILE A 129 -5.65 -15.02 16.46
N ALA A 130 -4.71 -14.10 16.59
CA ALA A 130 -3.53 -14.27 17.42
C ALA A 130 -3.87 -14.47 18.91
N ARG A 131 -4.86 -13.73 19.41
CA ARG A 131 -5.35 -13.86 20.82
C ARG A 131 -6.03 -15.18 21.11
N THR A 132 -6.71 -15.77 20.13
CA THR A 132 -7.39 -17.06 20.28
C THR A 132 -6.45 -18.26 20.13
N SER A 133 -5.28 -18.07 19.52
CA SER A 133 -4.28 -19.11 19.36
C SER A 133 -3.36 -19.12 20.58
N ALA A 134 -3.36 -20.19 21.37
CA ALA A 134 -2.61 -20.37 22.63
C ALA A 134 -1.08 -20.39 22.46
N GLY A 135 -0.52 -19.57 21.63
CA GLY A 135 0.91 -19.47 21.31
C GLY A 135 1.32 -18.12 20.73
N PHE A 136 0.48 -17.09 20.86
CA PHE A 136 0.88 -15.74 20.51
C PHE A 136 1.87 -15.22 21.56
N GLN A 137 3.13 -15.47 21.30
CA GLN A 137 4.19 -14.94 22.15
C GLN A 137 4.48 -13.51 21.72
N ALA A 138 4.67 -12.61 22.69
CA ALA A 138 5.16 -11.24 22.48
C ALA A 138 6.38 -11.18 21.56
N GLN A 139 7.17 -12.24 21.50
CA GLN A 139 8.29 -12.45 20.62
C GLN A 139 7.92 -12.37 19.12
N GLN A 140 6.76 -12.87 18.70
CA GLN A 140 6.31 -12.77 17.30
C GLN A 140 5.96 -11.33 16.92
N LEU A 141 5.37 -10.57 17.84
CA LEU A 141 5.10 -9.15 17.63
C LEU A 141 6.41 -8.37 17.50
N VAL A 142 7.40 -8.65 18.36
CA VAL A 142 8.73 -8.01 18.29
C VAL A 142 9.41 -8.32 16.96
N TYR A 143 9.40 -9.57 16.50
CA TYR A 143 9.96 -9.92 15.19
C TYR A 143 9.21 -9.25 14.04
N ALA A 144 7.88 -9.19 14.09
CA ALA A 144 7.08 -8.50 13.08
C ALA A 144 7.41 -7.00 13.05
N LEU A 145 7.48 -6.34 14.20
CA LEU A 145 7.85 -4.92 14.28
C LEU A 145 9.28 -4.66 13.83
N ALA A 146 10.23 -5.49 14.23
CA ALA A 146 11.63 -5.36 13.82
C ALA A 146 11.80 -5.52 12.31
N THR A 147 11.19 -6.54 11.73
CA THR A 147 11.23 -6.76 10.27
C THR A 147 10.48 -5.67 9.50
N CYS A 148 9.36 -5.17 10.03
CA CYS A 148 8.67 -4.01 9.47
C CYS A 148 9.56 -2.76 9.49
N ALA A 149 10.24 -2.48 10.59
CA ALA A 149 11.14 -1.34 10.70
C ALA A 149 12.30 -1.41 9.69
N VAL A 150 12.87 -2.60 9.49
CA VAL A 150 13.93 -2.84 8.50
C VAL A 150 13.41 -2.65 7.08
N LEU A 151 12.25 -3.18 6.75
CA LEU A 151 11.67 -3.05 5.41
C LEU A 151 11.28 -1.61 5.11
N VAL A 152 10.58 -0.95 6.04
CA VAL A 152 10.17 0.45 5.89
C VAL A 152 11.41 1.35 5.82
N GLY A 153 12.39 1.13 6.69
CA GLY A 153 13.66 1.84 6.66
C GLY A 153 14.44 1.61 5.36
N GLY A 154 14.48 0.38 4.86
CA GLY A 154 15.11 0.03 3.59
C GLY A 154 14.44 0.69 2.39
N VAL A 155 13.11 0.68 2.34
CA VAL A 155 12.35 1.36 1.28
C VAL A 155 12.53 2.87 1.35
N ALA A 156 12.46 3.47 2.54
CA ALA A 156 12.69 4.89 2.74
C ALA A 156 14.13 5.29 2.31
N TRP A 157 15.13 4.52 2.72
CA TRP A 157 16.52 4.73 2.34
C TRP A 157 16.73 4.61 0.82
N TRP A 158 16.10 3.61 0.18
CA TRP A 158 16.14 3.46 -1.27
C TRP A 158 15.52 4.66 -1.99
N GLN A 159 14.36 5.12 -1.52
CA GLN A 159 13.67 6.28 -2.10
C GLN A 159 14.48 7.58 -1.95
N THR A 160 15.25 7.74 -0.88
CA THR A 160 16.12 8.90 -0.70
C THR A 160 17.38 8.86 -1.57
N ARG A 161 17.85 7.65 -1.94
CA ARG A 161 19.05 7.49 -2.76
C ARG A 161 18.80 7.46 -4.27
N THR A 162 17.60 7.13 -4.72
CA THR A 162 17.23 7.32 -6.12
C THR A 162 17.03 8.82 -6.33
N PRO A 163 17.98 9.53 -6.99
CA PRO A 163 17.82 10.95 -7.23
C PRO A 163 16.50 11.13 -7.96
N ALA A 164 15.66 11.99 -7.42
CA ALA A 164 14.38 12.33 -7.99
C ALA A 164 14.56 12.60 -9.47
N ILE A 165 13.84 11.87 -10.31
CA ILE A 165 13.53 12.30 -11.68
C ILE A 165 12.50 13.45 -11.54
N ALA A 166 12.73 14.33 -10.59
CA ALA A 166 11.95 15.55 -10.35
C ALA A 166 12.30 16.65 -11.37
N SER A 167 13.35 16.45 -12.18
CA SER A 167 13.76 17.42 -13.20
C SER A 167 13.05 17.25 -14.56
N LEU A 168 12.18 16.25 -14.70
CA LEU A 168 11.45 16.05 -15.96
C LEU A 168 10.03 16.61 -15.97
N SER A 169 9.53 17.13 -14.84
CA SER A 169 8.21 17.77 -14.77
C SER A 169 8.24 19.30 -14.85
N SER A 170 9.40 19.91 -14.89
CA SER A 170 9.55 21.34 -15.23
C SER A 170 9.77 21.48 -16.73
N GLY A 171 8.81 21.02 -17.52
CA GLY A 171 8.72 21.42 -18.93
C GLY A 171 8.45 22.94 -19.00
N PRO A 172 8.99 23.65 -20.01
CA PRO A 172 8.94 25.10 -20.10
C PRO A 172 7.57 25.70 -20.46
N ASN A 173 6.47 24.98 -20.19
CA ASN A 173 5.10 25.39 -20.49
C ASN A 173 4.18 25.26 -19.26
N ALA A 174 4.57 25.86 -18.12
CA ALA A 174 3.61 26.19 -17.11
C ALA A 174 2.91 27.49 -17.54
N PRO A 175 1.58 27.54 -17.72
CA PRO A 175 0.89 28.79 -17.96
C PRO A 175 0.96 29.66 -16.69
N GLU A 176 1.34 30.95 -16.90
CA GLU A 176 1.24 32.01 -15.89
C GLU A 176 -0.22 32.23 -15.44
#